data_6a3da53dbc44208ae5cccd264761b793
#
_entry.id   6a3da53dbc44208ae5cccd264761b793
#
_cell.length_a   1.000
_cell.length_b   1.000
_cell.length_c   1.000
_cell.angle_alpha   90.00
_cell.angle_beta   90.00
_cell.angle_gamma   90.00
#
_symmetry.space_group_name_H-M   'P 1'
#
loop_
_entity.id
_entity.type
_entity.pdbx_description
1 polymer ?
#
loop_
_entity_poly.entity_id
_entity_poly.type
_entity_poly.pdbx_seq_one_letter_code
_entity_poly.pdbx_strand_id
1 'polypeptide(L)'
;IPNETFQPHDRIKVYVTKVENTSKGPQVFVSRSHPDLLKRVFEQEVPEIFDGVVEIVSIAREAGDRSKVAVRSRDKNVDPVGTCVGPRGQRVQAIVNELRGENMDIVEWNEDPSIYIGNALNPAQVVNVDFHQADGSCTVIVPDYQLSLAIGKKGQNARLAAKLTGYKIDIKSETEYNKLLMESGVQKVSSDEDDADTLHSFAGLDKIFTAEEVADDIAVPTEDTDYTEGYEDDEKILDPEDVEQLISEVETDPEESYDELTKDLQD
;
A
#
# COMPACT_ATOMS: atom_id res chain seq x y z
N ILE A 1 -15.56 5.48 4.57
CA ILE A 1 -14.30 5.88 5.26
C ILE A 1 -14.69 6.54 6.57
N PRO A 2 -14.03 6.23 7.69
CA PRO A 2 -14.30 6.90 8.97
C PRO A 2 -14.21 8.42 8.81
N ASN A 3 -15.16 9.15 9.43
CA ASN A 3 -15.25 10.61 9.40
C ASN A 3 -15.66 11.25 8.05
N GLU A 4 -16.01 10.49 7.01
CA GLU A 4 -16.62 11.04 5.80
C GLU A 4 -18.11 11.30 6.04
N THR A 5 -18.55 12.50 5.73
CA THR A 5 -19.97 12.89 5.71
C THR A 5 -20.31 13.41 4.33
N PHE A 6 -21.43 12.93 3.77
CA PHE A 6 -21.88 13.32 2.42
C PHE A 6 -23.22 14.05 2.52
N GLN A 7 -23.38 15.04 1.66
CA GLN A 7 -24.63 15.74 1.49
C GLN A 7 -25.33 15.25 0.21
N PRO A 8 -26.65 15.33 0.12
CA PRO A 8 -27.37 15.10 -1.13
C PRO A 8 -26.74 15.95 -2.26
N HIS A 9 -26.52 15.35 -3.41
CA HIS A 9 -25.87 15.94 -4.60
C HIS A 9 -24.34 16.11 -4.54
N ASP A 10 -23.68 15.59 -3.49
CA ASP A 10 -22.21 15.49 -3.53
C ASP A 10 -21.77 14.46 -4.57
N ARG A 11 -20.83 14.86 -5.42
CA ARG A 11 -20.16 13.93 -6.35
C ARG A 11 -18.95 13.31 -5.67
N ILE A 12 -18.92 11.99 -5.60
CA ILE A 12 -17.85 11.24 -4.95
C ILE A 12 -17.37 10.10 -5.84
N LYS A 13 -16.07 9.83 -5.83
CA LYS A 13 -15.52 8.65 -6.50
C LYS A 13 -15.73 7.42 -5.60
N VAL A 14 -16.25 6.35 -6.18
CA VAL A 14 -16.49 5.09 -5.48
C VAL A 14 -15.96 3.93 -6.31
N TYR A 15 -15.62 2.83 -5.66
CA TYR A 15 -15.29 1.57 -6.30
C TYR A 15 -16.54 0.69 -6.30
N VAL A 16 -16.93 0.18 -7.47
CA VAL A 16 -18.05 -0.76 -7.59
C VAL A 16 -17.54 -2.15 -7.22
N THR A 17 -17.97 -2.66 -6.06
CA THR A 17 -17.56 -3.97 -5.57
C THR A 17 -18.37 -5.10 -6.21
N LYS A 18 -19.66 -4.86 -6.44
CA LYS A 18 -20.58 -5.89 -6.93
C LYS A 18 -21.78 -5.28 -7.63
N VAL A 19 -22.31 -6.00 -8.63
CA VAL A 19 -23.60 -5.69 -9.26
C VAL A 19 -24.46 -6.95 -9.20
N GLU A 20 -25.64 -6.87 -8.61
CA GLU A 20 -26.59 -7.98 -8.50
C GLU A 20 -27.91 -7.65 -9.19
N ASN A 21 -28.45 -8.59 -9.95
CA ASN A 21 -29.81 -8.49 -10.47
C ASN A 21 -30.80 -9.08 -9.46
N THR A 22 -31.61 -8.24 -8.89
CA THR A 22 -32.68 -8.65 -7.96
C THR A 22 -34.06 -8.56 -8.63
N SER A 23 -35.09 -9.10 -7.97
CA SER A 23 -36.48 -8.98 -8.44
C SER A 23 -37.00 -7.53 -8.49
N LYS A 24 -36.29 -6.61 -7.83
CA LYS A 24 -36.62 -5.17 -7.81
C LYS A 24 -35.76 -4.33 -8.76
N GLY A 25 -34.88 -4.96 -9.54
CA GLY A 25 -33.93 -4.32 -10.45
C GLY A 25 -32.47 -4.57 -10.07
N PRO A 26 -31.52 -3.99 -10.84
CA PRO A 26 -30.11 -4.10 -10.53
C PRO A 26 -29.76 -3.34 -9.25
N GLN A 27 -28.97 -3.98 -8.38
CA GLN A 27 -28.37 -3.35 -7.20
C GLN A 27 -26.87 -3.24 -7.42
N VAL A 28 -26.33 -2.05 -7.16
CA VAL A 28 -24.90 -1.73 -7.29
C VAL A 28 -24.34 -1.48 -5.89
N PHE A 29 -23.36 -2.31 -5.50
CA PHE A 29 -22.64 -2.15 -4.23
C PHE A 29 -21.37 -1.37 -4.47
N VAL A 30 -21.13 -0.34 -3.67
CA VAL A 30 -20.01 0.56 -3.83
C VAL A 30 -19.24 0.71 -2.52
N SER A 31 -17.93 0.90 -2.61
CA SER A 31 -17.05 1.08 -1.46
C SER A 31 -16.07 2.24 -1.70
N ARG A 32 -15.79 2.98 -0.62
CA ARG A 32 -14.69 3.96 -0.59
C ARG A 32 -13.49 3.47 0.21
N SER A 33 -13.64 2.40 0.99
CA SER A 33 -12.54 1.80 1.76
C SER A 33 -11.73 0.76 0.98
N HIS A 34 -12.27 0.25 -0.14
CA HIS A 34 -11.61 -0.79 -0.94
C HIS A 34 -10.25 -0.33 -1.48
N PRO A 35 -9.18 -1.17 -1.40
CA PRO A 35 -7.85 -0.81 -1.93
C PRO A 35 -7.84 -0.46 -3.42
N ASP A 36 -8.70 -1.10 -4.22
CA ASP A 36 -8.77 -0.85 -5.66
C ASP A 36 -9.31 0.54 -6.00
N LEU A 37 -10.07 1.18 -5.11
CA LEU A 37 -10.41 2.60 -5.29
C LEU A 37 -9.13 3.42 -5.40
N LEU A 38 -8.18 3.19 -4.48
CA LEU A 38 -6.90 3.90 -4.48
C LEU A 38 -6.13 3.65 -5.77
N LYS A 39 -6.09 2.39 -6.25
CA LYS A 39 -5.46 2.04 -7.53
C LYS A 39 -6.06 2.84 -8.69
N ARG A 40 -7.40 2.92 -8.78
CA ARG A 40 -8.08 3.69 -9.85
C ARG A 40 -7.86 5.19 -9.75
N VAL A 41 -7.77 5.73 -8.54
CA VAL A 41 -7.45 7.15 -8.35
C VAL A 41 -6.02 7.44 -8.81
N PHE A 42 -5.06 6.55 -8.52
CA PHE A 42 -3.69 6.67 -9.05
C PHE A 42 -3.65 6.63 -10.58
N GLU A 43 -4.39 5.74 -11.22
CA GLU A 43 -4.47 5.64 -12.69
C GLU A 43 -5.00 6.93 -13.33
N GLN A 44 -5.89 7.66 -12.65
CA GLN A 44 -6.41 8.94 -13.14
C GLN A 44 -5.43 10.11 -12.96
N GLU A 45 -4.66 10.12 -11.86
CA GLU A 45 -3.77 11.23 -11.52
C GLU A 45 -2.36 11.06 -12.08
N VAL A 46 -1.96 9.83 -12.45
CA VAL A 46 -0.61 9.47 -12.91
C VAL A 46 -0.70 8.80 -14.28
N PRO A 47 -0.53 9.55 -15.37
CA PRO A 47 -0.62 9.01 -16.73
C PRO A 47 0.30 7.83 -16.99
N GLU A 48 1.50 7.82 -16.40
CA GLU A 48 2.49 6.75 -16.54
C GLU A 48 2.01 5.42 -15.92
N ILE A 49 1.09 5.47 -14.94
CA ILE A 49 0.41 4.27 -14.43
C ILE A 49 -0.66 3.81 -15.40
N PHE A 50 -1.46 4.73 -15.94
CA PHE A 50 -2.48 4.44 -16.94
C PHE A 50 -1.86 3.80 -18.20
N ASP A 51 -0.73 4.33 -18.67
CA ASP A 51 0.02 3.84 -19.84
C ASP A 51 0.79 2.53 -19.53
N GLY A 52 0.85 2.10 -18.27
CA GLY A 52 1.54 0.88 -17.85
C GLY A 52 3.06 0.96 -17.83
N VAL A 53 3.65 2.16 -17.89
CA VAL A 53 5.09 2.41 -17.71
C VAL A 53 5.47 2.23 -16.25
N VAL A 54 4.65 2.77 -15.34
CA VAL A 54 4.75 2.56 -13.89
C VAL A 54 3.63 1.62 -13.45
N GLU A 55 3.95 0.66 -12.60
CA GLU A 55 3.02 -0.33 -12.09
C GLU A 55 2.85 -0.19 -10.58
N ILE A 56 1.62 -0.29 -10.10
CA ILE A 56 1.33 -0.52 -8.69
C ILE A 56 1.42 -2.02 -8.44
N VAL A 57 2.39 -2.42 -7.63
CA VAL A 57 2.65 -3.83 -7.30
C VAL A 57 1.78 -4.29 -6.15
N SER A 58 1.68 -3.47 -5.10
CA SER A 58 0.93 -3.80 -3.88
C SER A 58 0.41 -2.54 -3.21
N ILE A 59 -0.68 -2.67 -2.48
CA ILE A 59 -1.29 -1.60 -1.68
C ILE A 59 -1.61 -2.15 -0.28
N ALA A 60 -1.13 -1.46 0.74
CA ALA A 60 -1.56 -1.67 2.12
C ALA A 60 -2.29 -0.41 2.59
N ARG A 61 -3.59 -0.55 2.90
CA ARG A 61 -4.48 0.58 3.17
C ARG A 61 -5.14 0.48 4.55
N GLU A 62 -5.08 1.57 5.30
CA GLU A 62 -5.96 1.86 6.42
C GLU A 62 -6.80 3.07 6.01
N ALA A 63 -7.98 2.79 5.46
CA ALA A 63 -8.83 3.77 4.79
C ALA A 63 -9.15 4.96 5.70
N GLY A 64 -8.90 6.18 5.20
CA GLY A 64 -9.12 7.44 5.92
C GLY A 64 -8.00 7.82 6.91
N ASP A 65 -6.96 7.02 7.05
CA ASP A 65 -5.82 7.33 7.93
C ASP A 65 -4.50 7.32 7.14
N ARG A 66 -4.02 6.16 6.72
CA ARG A 66 -2.75 6.04 6.01
C ARG A 66 -2.72 4.84 5.07
N SER A 67 -2.05 5.02 3.94
CA SER A 67 -1.82 3.96 2.95
C SER A 67 -0.38 3.94 2.47
N LYS A 68 0.13 2.75 2.20
CA LYS A 68 1.40 2.53 1.52
C LYS A 68 1.14 1.90 0.17
N VAL A 69 1.79 2.43 -0.87
CA VAL A 69 1.63 1.99 -2.25
C VAL A 69 3.00 1.63 -2.82
N ALA A 70 3.21 0.37 -3.12
CA ALA A 70 4.44 -0.11 -3.74
C ALA A 70 4.34 0.04 -5.26
N VAL A 71 5.32 0.71 -5.84
CA VAL A 71 5.40 0.98 -7.28
C VAL A 71 6.71 0.52 -7.87
N ARG A 72 6.68 0.11 -9.12
CA ARG A 72 7.88 -0.17 -9.92
C ARG A 72 7.76 0.42 -11.31
N SER A 73 8.88 0.68 -11.97
CA SER A 73 8.89 1.08 -13.37
C SER A 73 9.33 -0.08 -14.27
N ARG A 74 8.70 -0.19 -15.45
CA ARG A 74 9.16 -1.06 -16.53
C ARG A 74 10.29 -0.42 -17.34
N ASP A 75 10.37 0.92 -17.34
CA ASP A 75 11.43 1.69 -17.96
C ASP A 75 12.46 2.13 -16.92
N LYS A 76 13.71 1.72 -17.08
CA LYS A 76 14.83 2.05 -16.17
C LYS A 76 15.14 3.55 -16.08
N ASN A 77 14.68 4.34 -17.05
CA ASN A 77 14.89 5.80 -17.07
C ASN A 77 13.76 6.56 -16.33
N VAL A 78 12.73 5.87 -15.89
CA VAL A 78 11.59 6.48 -15.18
C VAL A 78 11.66 6.12 -13.71
N ASP A 79 11.82 7.14 -12.86
CA ASP A 79 11.69 7.01 -11.41
C ASP A 79 10.23 6.78 -11.03
N PRO A 80 9.85 5.59 -10.54
CA PRO A 80 8.46 5.29 -10.24
C PRO A 80 7.90 6.10 -9.06
N VAL A 81 8.73 6.37 -8.05
CA VAL A 81 8.32 7.13 -6.86
C VAL A 81 8.14 8.60 -7.21
N GLY A 82 9.14 9.22 -7.84
CA GLY A 82 9.08 10.61 -8.27
C GLY A 82 7.92 10.87 -9.22
N THR A 83 7.64 9.95 -10.13
CA THR A 83 6.51 10.01 -11.07
C THR A 83 5.17 10.03 -10.35
N CYS A 84 4.96 9.15 -9.35
CA CYS A 84 3.72 9.12 -8.58
C CYS A 84 3.56 10.31 -7.65
N VAL A 85 4.64 10.80 -7.07
CA VAL A 85 4.64 12.01 -6.22
C VAL A 85 4.34 13.25 -7.06
N GLY A 86 4.93 13.34 -8.24
CA GLY A 86 4.79 14.44 -9.17
C GLY A 86 5.52 15.71 -8.75
N PRO A 87 5.55 16.74 -9.60
CA PRO A 87 6.23 18.00 -9.32
C PRO A 87 5.72 18.63 -8.03
N ARG A 88 6.62 18.86 -7.07
CA ARG A 88 6.29 19.44 -5.75
C ARG A 88 5.21 18.66 -4.98
N GLY A 89 5.04 17.36 -5.25
CA GLY A 89 4.02 16.54 -4.59
C GLY A 89 2.59 16.78 -5.08
N GLN A 90 2.39 17.43 -6.22
CA GLN A 90 1.05 17.81 -6.68
C GLN A 90 0.15 16.60 -6.96
N ARG A 91 0.70 15.53 -7.57
CA ARG A 91 -0.09 14.34 -7.90
C ARG A 91 -0.54 13.59 -6.64
N VAL A 92 0.40 13.29 -5.75
CA VAL A 92 0.07 12.62 -4.47
C VAL A 92 -0.87 13.48 -3.62
N GLN A 93 -0.71 14.81 -3.63
CA GLN A 93 -1.60 15.70 -2.90
C GLN A 93 -3.02 15.72 -3.47
N ALA A 94 -3.19 15.61 -4.79
CA ALA A 94 -4.51 15.46 -5.42
C ALA A 94 -5.22 14.18 -4.94
N ILE A 95 -4.47 13.06 -4.86
CA ILE A 95 -4.98 11.78 -4.35
C ILE A 95 -5.36 11.89 -2.86
N VAL A 96 -4.50 12.49 -2.04
CA VAL A 96 -4.78 12.73 -0.62
C VAL A 96 -6.06 13.56 -0.43
N ASN A 97 -6.25 14.60 -1.25
CA ASN A 97 -7.44 15.45 -1.20
C ASN A 97 -8.71 14.69 -1.63
N GLU A 98 -8.63 13.86 -2.67
CA GLU A 98 -9.74 13.01 -3.12
C GLU A 98 -10.20 12.05 -2.00
N LEU A 99 -9.25 11.51 -1.24
CA LEU A 99 -9.50 10.59 -0.13
C LEU A 99 -9.63 11.29 1.24
N ARG A 100 -9.97 12.59 1.23
CA ARG A 100 -10.28 13.39 2.42
C ARG A 100 -9.17 13.42 3.48
N GLY A 101 -7.92 13.41 3.05
CA GLY A 101 -6.75 13.57 3.93
C GLY A 101 -6.08 12.26 4.33
N GLU A 102 -6.39 11.15 3.66
CA GLU A 102 -5.68 9.87 3.84
C GLU A 102 -4.20 10.04 3.45
N ASN A 103 -3.28 9.79 4.39
CA ASN A 103 -1.85 9.96 4.14
C ASN A 103 -1.32 8.88 3.18
N MET A 104 -0.44 9.27 2.25
CA MET A 104 0.11 8.37 1.24
C MET A 104 1.62 8.25 1.36
N ASP A 105 2.12 7.02 1.50
CA ASP A 105 3.54 6.68 1.39
C ASP A 105 3.75 5.91 0.09
N ILE A 106 4.50 6.51 -0.84
CA ILE A 106 4.90 5.83 -2.08
C ILE A 106 6.22 5.11 -1.82
N VAL A 107 6.24 3.81 -2.08
CA VAL A 107 7.36 2.90 -1.79
C VAL A 107 7.87 2.32 -3.10
N GLU A 108 9.18 2.39 -3.32
CA GLU A 108 9.79 1.70 -4.45
C GLU A 108 9.85 0.20 -4.17
N TRP A 109 9.22 -0.58 -5.05
CA TRP A 109 9.30 -2.03 -5.01
C TRP A 109 10.69 -2.49 -5.48
N ASN A 110 11.23 -3.50 -4.84
CA ASN A 110 12.49 -4.11 -5.23
C ASN A 110 12.34 -5.64 -5.26
N GLU A 111 13.08 -6.29 -6.15
CA GLU A 111 13.13 -7.75 -6.25
C GLU A 111 13.82 -8.38 -5.02
N ASP A 112 14.80 -7.66 -4.44
CA ASP A 112 15.43 -8.06 -3.18
C ASP A 112 14.49 -7.73 -2.00
N PRO A 113 14.01 -8.76 -1.27
CA PRO A 113 13.10 -8.55 -0.14
C PRO A 113 13.68 -7.64 0.94
N SER A 114 15.00 -7.70 1.19
CA SER A 114 15.63 -6.88 2.23
C SER A 114 15.57 -5.39 1.88
N ILE A 115 15.80 -5.06 0.62
CA ILE A 115 15.70 -3.69 0.12
C ILE A 115 14.22 -3.24 0.13
N TYR A 116 13.31 -4.10 -0.34
CA TYR A 116 11.88 -3.77 -0.38
C TYR A 116 11.30 -3.53 1.01
N ILE A 117 11.65 -4.38 2.00
CA ILE A 117 11.24 -4.21 3.40
C ILE A 117 11.81 -2.90 3.97
N GLY A 118 13.08 -2.61 3.70
CA GLY A 118 13.70 -1.34 4.10
C GLY A 118 12.94 -0.14 3.55
N ASN A 119 12.63 -0.15 2.24
CA ASN A 119 11.83 0.89 1.59
C ASN A 119 10.43 1.01 2.18
N ALA A 120 9.79 -0.11 2.52
CA ALA A 120 8.44 -0.13 3.07
C ALA A 120 8.35 0.49 4.47
N LEU A 121 9.44 0.51 5.23
CA LEU A 121 9.50 1.14 6.55
C LEU A 121 9.75 2.65 6.53
N ASN A 122 9.97 3.24 5.35
CA ASN A 122 10.06 4.69 5.24
C ASN A 122 8.90 5.38 6.00
N PRO A 123 9.16 6.51 6.73
CA PRO A 123 10.37 7.34 6.71
C PRO A 123 11.48 6.91 7.69
N ALA A 124 11.35 5.77 8.39
CA ALA A 124 12.40 5.28 9.27
C ALA A 124 13.62 4.78 8.46
N GLN A 125 14.81 5.06 8.95
CA GLN A 125 16.04 4.56 8.38
C GLN A 125 16.33 3.16 8.93
N VAL A 126 16.60 2.22 8.04
CA VAL A 126 16.93 0.84 8.38
C VAL A 126 18.44 0.65 8.26
N VAL A 127 19.05 0.02 9.26
CA VAL A 127 20.48 -0.30 9.26
C VAL A 127 20.73 -1.64 8.58
N ASN A 128 19.94 -2.66 8.95
CA ASN A 128 20.05 -4.00 8.38
C ASN A 128 18.70 -4.71 8.39
N VAL A 129 18.55 -5.67 7.49
CA VAL A 129 17.39 -6.56 7.41
C VAL A 129 17.89 -8.00 7.34
N ASP A 130 17.68 -8.75 8.40
CA ASP A 130 17.98 -10.18 8.46
C ASP A 130 16.74 -10.96 8.02
N PHE A 131 16.80 -11.51 6.82
CA PHE A 131 15.68 -12.22 6.21
C PHE A 131 15.74 -13.72 6.47
N HIS A 132 14.70 -14.27 7.06
CA HIS A 132 14.55 -15.70 7.35
C HIS A 132 13.68 -16.37 6.28
N GLN A 133 14.32 -17.00 5.31
CA GLN A 133 13.62 -17.63 4.17
C GLN A 133 12.70 -18.78 4.56
N ALA A 134 12.95 -19.43 5.72
CA ALA A 134 12.21 -20.63 6.11
C ALA A 134 10.74 -20.37 6.47
N ASP A 135 10.44 -19.20 7.02
CA ASP A 135 9.11 -18.85 7.55
C ASP A 135 8.57 -17.52 7.02
N GLY A 136 9.27 -16.89 6.07
CA GLY A 136 8.89 -15.59 5.50
C GLY A 136 8.92 -14.45 6.53
N SER A 137 9.72 -14.57 7.58
CA SER A 137 9.93 -13.53 8.57
C SER A 137 11.23 -12.77 8.31
N CYS A 138 11.33 -11.56 8.86
CA CYS A 138 12.56 -10.78 8.85
C CYS A 138 12.72 -10.01 10.16
N THR A 139 13.96 -9.89 10.60
CA THR A 139 14.33 -8.98 11.69
C THR A 139 14.94 -7.73 11.11
N VAL A 140 14.30 -6.59 11.35
CA VAL A 140 14.76 -5.29 10.87
C VAL A 140 15.43 -4.54 12.01
N ILE A 141 16.67 -4.11 11.76
CA ILE A 141 17.49 -3.41 12.74
C ILE A 141 17.48 -1.93 12.38
N VAL A 142 17.08 -1.10 13.33
CA VAL A 142 17.03 0.36 13.20
C VAL A 142 17.85 1.04 14.28
N PRO A 143 18.37 2.25 14.05
CA PRO A 143 18.99 3.04 15.12
C PRO A 143 18.01 3.25 16.27
N ASP A 144 18.50 3.29 17.52
CA ASP A 144 17.64 3.41 18.72
C ASP A 144 16.67 4.60 18.62
N TYR A 145 17.12 5.74 18.12
CA TYR A 145 16.28 6.94 17.96
C TYR A 145 15.23 6.82 16.83
N GLN A 146 15.34 5.82 15.97
CA GLN A 146 14.39 5.56 14.87
C GLN A 146 13.34 4.49 15.23
N LEU A 147 13.51 3.75 16.32
CA LEU A 147 12.65 2.63 16.69
C LEU A 147 11.17 3.04 16.75
N SER A 148 10.85 4.13 17.45
CA SER A 148 9.48 4.63 17.54
C SER A 148 8.90 5.04 16.20
N LEU A 149 9.72 5.56 15.28
CA LEU A 149 9.31 5.95 13.94
C LEU A 149 9.07 4.72 13.06
N ALA A 150 9.94 3.71 13.15
CA ALA A 150 9.82 2.46 12.42
C ALA A 150 8.55 1.70 12.80
N ILE A 151 8.23 1.62 14.08
CA ILE A 151 6.99 1.02 14.59
C ILE A 151 5.78 1.89 14.21
N GLY A 152 5.88 3.19 14.41
CA GLY A 152 4.80 4.15 14.18
C GLY A 152 3.74 4.14 15.29
N LYS A 153 2.78 5.09 15.19
CA LYS A 153 1.68 5.22 16.16
C LYS A 153 0.82 3.94 16.14
N LYS A 154 0.66 3.30 17.30
CA LYS A 154 -0.07 2.03 17.44
C LYS A 154 0.42 0.91 16.51
N GLY A 155 1.71 0.92 16.15
CA GLY A 155 2.27 -0.07 15.24
C GLY A 155 1.90 0.11 13.77
N GLN A 156 1.30 1.24 13.37
CA GLN A 156 0.73 1.45 12.04
C GLN A 156 1.78 1.33 10.94
N ASN A 157 2.97 1.93 11.10
CA ASN A 157 3.99 1.88 10.06
C ASN A 157 4.48 0.45 9.82
N ALA A 158 4.78 -0.28 10.91
CA ALA A 158 5.21 -1.69 10.84
C ALA A 158 4.11 -2.58 10.24
N ARG A 159 2.85 -2.43 10.68
CA ARG A 159 1.71 -3.21 10.19
C ARG A 159 1.44 -2.97 8.70
N LEU A 160 1.46 -1.71 8.25
CA LEU A 160 1.30 -1.38 6.83
C LEU A 160 2.47 -1.91 6.00
N ALA A 161 3.71 -1.83 6.49
CA ALA A 161 4.88 -2.39 5.82
C ALA A 161 4.76 -3.92 5.69
N ALA A 162 4.35 -4.62 6.75
CA ALA A 162 4.13 -6.06 6.72
C ALA A 162 3.02 -6.46 5.72
N LYS A 163 1.88 -5.77 5.71
CA LYS A 163 0.80 -5.98 4.73
C LYS A 163 1.24 -5.70 3.29
N LEU A 164 2.04 -4.65 3.08
CA LEU A 164 2.52 -4.24 1.76
C LEU A 164 3.48 -5.27 1.15
N THR A 165 4.41 -5.77 1.98
CA THR A 165 5.47 -6.66 1.54
C THR A 165 5.09 -8.14 1.60
N GLY A 166 4.08 -8.49 2.41
CA GLY A 166 3.67 -9.87 2.65
C GLY A 166 4.59 -10.64 3.63
N TYR A 167 5.55 -9.96 4.26
CA TYR A 167 6.48 -10.57 5.21
C TYR A 167 6.12 -10.23 6.66
N LYS A 168 6.44 -11.16 7.57
CA LYS A 168 6.38 -10.88 9.02
C LYS A 168 7.61 -10.06 9.39
N ILE A 169 7.38 -8.83 9.89
CA ILE A 169 8.45 -7.88 10.21
C ILE A 169 8.58 -7.76 11.72
N ASP A 170 9.75 -8.11 12.26
CA ASP A 170 10.15 -7.84 13.64
C ASP A 170 11.17 -6.69 13.66
N ILE A 171 10.88 -5.61 14.40
CA ILE A 171 11.71 -4.41 14.43
C ILE A 171 12.44 -4.33 15.76
N LYS A 172 13.77 -4.25 15.71
CA LYS A 172 14.64 -4.13 16.87
C LYS A 172 15.56 -2.92 16.75
N SER A 173 15.88 -2.32 17.89
CA SER A 173 16.95 -1.33 17.95
C SER A 173 18.32 -1.99 17.87
N GLU A 174 19.33 -1.23 17.44
CA GLU A 174 20.73 -1.71 17.42
C GLU A 174 21.19 -2.19 18.81
N THR A 175 20.78 -1.47 19.86
CA THR A 175 21.12 -1.85 21.25
C THR A 175 20.46 -3.17 21.65
N GLU A 176 19.19 -3.37 21.35
CA GLU A 176 18.46 -4.61 21.63
C GLU A 176 19.04 -5.78 20.85
N TYR A 177 19.31 -5.59 19.55
CA TYR A 177 19.88 -6.62 18.70
C TYR A 177 21.29 -7.04 19.17
N ASN A 178 22.15 -6.08 19.49
CA ASN A 178 23.50 -6.36 20.01
C ASN A 178 23.44 -7.10 21.36
N LYS A 179 22.47 -6.78 22.23
CA LYS A 179 22.26 -7.49 23.49
C LYS A 179 21.87 -8.95 23.25
N LEU A 180 20.95 -9.21 22.34
CA LEU A 180 20.56 -10.57 21.95
C LEU A 180 21.73 -11.38 21.38
N LEU A 181 22.58 -10.77 20.55
CA LEU A 181 23.78 -11.42 20.04
C LEU A 181 24.74 -11.78 21.14
N MET A 182 24.97 -10.93 22.15
CA MET A 182 25.83 -11.21 23.30
C MET A 182 25.27 -12.33 24.17
N GLU A 183 23.95 -12.34 24.40
CA GLU A 183 23.27 -13.39 25.18
C GLU A 183 23.27 -14.76 24.47
N SER A 184 23.21 -14.75 23.12
CA SER A 184 23.29 -15.98 22.30
C SER A 184 24.70 -16.52 22.11
N GLY A 185 25.72 -15.84 22.64
CA GLY A 185 27.12 -16.29 22.58
C GLY A 185 27.81 -16.08 21.23
N VAL A 186 27.19 -15.38 20.31
CA VAL A 186 27.77 -15.03 19.03
C VAL A 186 28.60 -13.76 19.18
N GLN A 187 29.93 -13.91 19.20
CA GLN A 187 30.83 -12.76 19.16
C GLN A 187 30.74 -12.07 17.80
N LYS A 188 30.61 -10.74 17.83
CA LYS A 188 30.74 -9.89 16.64
C LYS A 188 32.09 -10.18 15.99
N VAL A 189 32.09 -10.79 14.82
CA VAL A 189 33.25 -10.73 13.93
C VAL A 189 33.28 -9.31 13.38
N SER A 190 34.25 -8.53 13.85
CA SER A 190 34.55 -7.20 13.29
C SER A 190 34.76 -7.36 11.78
N SER A 191 34.02 -6.56 11.00
CA SER A 191 34.17 -6.45 9.56
C SER A 191 35.54 -5.82 9.23
N ASP A 192 36.55 -6.66 9.10
CA ASP A 192 37.74 -6.41 8.32
C ASP A 192 37.98 -7.67 7.49
N GLU A 193 37.71 -7.53 6.19
CA GLU A 193 38.18 -8.29 5.05
C GLU A 193 38.06 -9.82 5.02
N ASP A 194 37.35 -10.29 3.95
CA ASP A 194 37.49 -11.59 3.31
C ASP A 194 37.22 -12.85 4.12
N ASP A 195 35.95 -13.36 4.03
CA ASP A 195 35.70 -14.77 3.71
C ASP A 195 34.19 -15.08 3.62
N ALA A 196 33.77 -15.46 2.43
CA ALA A 196 32.37 -15.73 2.05
C ALA A 196 31.92 -17.15 2.37
N ASP A 197 32.19 -17.71 3.57
CA ASP A 197 31.86 -19.14 3.80
C ASP A 197 31.46 -19.52 5.24
N THR A 198 30.84 -18.65 6.03
CA THR A 198 30.37 -19.07 7.36
C THR A 198 28.99 -18.53 7.74
N LEU A 199 27.96 -18.78 6.90
CA LEU A 199 26.57 -18.42 7.16
C LEU A 199 25.66 -19.65 7.37
N HIS A 200 26.08 -20.62 8.13
CA HIS A 200 25.22 -21.74 8.52
C HIS A 200 25.37 -22.05 10.02
N SER A 201 24.67 -21.34 10.89
CA SER A 201 24.19 -21.89 12.16
C SER A 201 23.42 -20.85 12.99
N PHE A 202 22.17 -20.61 12.65
CA PHE A 202 21.21 -19.94 13.54
C PHE A 202 19.95 -20.82 13.72
N ALA A 203 20.13 -22.02 14.19
CA ALA A 203 19.04 -22.90 14.61
C ALA A 203 18.95 -22.91 16.13
N GLY A 204 18.42 -21.88 16.77
CA GLY A 204 18.32 -21.87 18.22
C GLY A 204 17.60 -20.70 18.88
N LEU A 205 17.08 -19.74 18.12
CA LEU A 205 16.40 -18.55 18.68
C LEU A 205 14.86 -18.59 18.62
N ASP A 206 14.28 -19.79 18.55
CA ASP A 206 12.83 -20.00 18.41
C ASP A 206 11.98 -19.67 19.65
N LYS A 207 12.51 -18.97 20.64
CA LYS A 207 11.79 -18.78 21.92
C LYS A 207 11.88 -17.39 22.52
N ILE A 208 11.77 -16.31 21.75
CA ILE A 208 11.53 -15.01 22.39
C ILE A 208 10.57 -14.21 21.53
N PHE A 209 9.37 -14.00 22.05
CA PHE A 209 8.23 -13.27 21.50
C PHE A 209 7.57 -13.93 20.28
N THR A 210 6.69 -14.86 20.56
CA THR A 210 5.64 -15.26 19.62
C THR A 210 4.74 -14.05 19.38
N ALA A 211 4.52 -13.78 18.11
CA ALA A 211 3.63 -12.73 17.62
C ALA A 211 2.14 -12.95 18.00
N GLU A 212 1.86 -13.59 19.14
CA GLU A 212 0.49 -13.90 19.58
C GLU A 212 -0.29 -12.70 20.09
N GLU A 213 0.37 -11.60 20.46
CA GLU A 213 -0.36 -10.36 20.84
C GLU A 213 -0.64 -9.41 19.68
N VAL A 214 -0.17 -9.73 18.45
CA VAL A 214 -0.44 -8.92 17.23
C VAL A 214 -1.09 -9.76 16.14
N ALA A 215 -1.28 -11.07 16.36
CA ALA A 215 -1.66 -12.05 15.35
C ALA A 215 -3.16 -12.27 15.20
N ASP A 216 -4.03 -11.63 15.98
CA ASP A 216 -5.48 -11.80 15.83
C ASP A 216 -6.06 -11.11 14.57
N ASP A 217 -5.22 -10.34 13.81
CA ASP A 217 -5.68 -9.63 12.61
C ASP A 217 -4.80 -9.84 11.35
N ILE A 218 -3.85 -10.79 11.33
CA ILE A 218 -3.01 -11.01 10.16
C ILE A 218 -3.26 -12.40 9.59
N ALA A 219 -4.28 -12.52 8.74
CA ALA A 219 -4.41 -13.66 7.82
C ALA A 219 -3.50 -13.40 6.60
N VAL A 220 -2.51 -14.29 6.40
CA VAL A 220 -1.71 -14.33 5.18
C VAL A 220 -2.57 -14.96 4.09
N PRO A 221 -2.81 -14.32 2.92
CA PRO A 221 -3.54 -14.94 1.83
C PRO A 221 -2.69 -16.06 1.21
N THR A 222 -3.12 -17.31 1.32
CA THR A 222 -2.75 -18.37 0.38
C THR A 222 -3.50 -18.16 -0.94
N GLU A 223 -2.89 -18.51 -2.06
CA GLU A 223 -3.40 -18.38 -3.44
C GLU A 223 -4.80 -18.98 -3.61
N ASP A 224 -5.87 -18.42 -3.19
CA ASP A 224 -7.30 -18.76 -3.44
C ASP A 224 -8.22 -18.17 -2.35
N THR A 225 -7.79 -17.21 -1.54
CA THR A 225 -8.70 -16.56 -0.62
C THR A 225 -9.35 -15.35 -1.27
N ASP A 226 -10.62 -15.50 -1.51
CA ASP A 226 -11.59 -14.44 -1.82
C ASP A 226 -11.40 -13.30 -0.78
N TYR A 227 -11.00 -12.12 -1.24
CA TYR A 227 -10.68 -10.93 -0.43
C TYR A 227 -11.90 -10.31 0.29
N THR A 228 -12.94 -11.10 0.55
CA THR A 228 -14.22 -10.61 1.08
C THR A 228 -14.40 -10.73 2.59
N GLU A 229 -13.48 -11.36 3.33
CA GLU A 229 -13.63 -11.50 4.79
C GLU A 229 -12.68 -10.52 5.53
N GLY A 230 -13.23 -9.42 6.01
CA GLY A 230 -12.55 -8.52 6.95
C GLY A 230 -12.73 -7.03 6.76
N TYR A 231 -13.48 -6.60 5.76
CA TYR A 231 -13.93 -5.21 5.65
C TYR A 231 -15.38 -5.15 6.14
N GLU A 232 -15.64 -4.59 7.33
CA GLU A 232 -16.95 -4.06 7.64
C GLU A 232 -17.16 -2.86 6.72
N ASP A 233 -17.59 -3.15 5.47
CA ASP A 233 -17.95 -2.12 4.50
C ASP A 233 -19.26 -1.48 4.96
N ASP A 234 -19.23 -0.18 5.18
CA ASP A 234 -20.46 0.64 5.15
C ASP A 234 -20.97 0.65 3.70
N GLU A 235 -21.59 -0.47 3.26
CA GLU A 235 -22.20 -0.59 1.94
C GLU A 235 -23.38 0.35 1.83
N LYS A 236 -23.24 1.44 1.08
CA LYS A 236 -24.38 2.27 0.67
C LYS A 236 -25.02 1.69 -0.58
N ILE A 237 -26.28 1.33 -0.46
CA ILE A 237 -27.16 0.95 -1.59
C ILE A 237 -27.59 2.25 -2.29
N LEU A 238 -27.29 2.38 -3.59
CA LEU A 238 -27.79 3.45 -4.44
C LEU A 238 -29.19 3.12 -4.91
N ASP A 239 -30.07 4.14 -4.96
CA ASP A 239 -31.44 3.96 -5.46
C ASP A 239 -31.44 3.69 -6.99
N PRO A 240 -32.38 2.89 -7.52
CA PRO A 240 -32.45 2.58 -8.95
C PRO A 240 -32.50 3.79 -9.88
N GLU A 241 -33.09 4.90 -9.44
CA GLU A 241 -33.15 6.15 -10.21
C GLU A 241 -31.76 6.80 -10.37
N ASP A 242 -30.89 6.71 -9.35
CA ASP A 242 -29.52 7.22 -9.39
C ASP A 242 -28.63 6.38 -10.30
N VAL A 243 -28.92 5.07 -10.44
CA VAL A 243 -28.20 4.14 -11.32
C VAL A 243 -28.50 4.40 -12.79
N GLU A 244 -29.79 4.69 -13.14
CA GLU A 244 -30.16 5.02 -14.53
C GLU A 244 -29.51 6.34 -14.98
N GLN A 245 -29.35 7.31 -14.08
CA GLN A 245 -28.66 8.56 -14.37
C GLN A 245 -27.17 8.36 -14.62
N LEU A 246 -26.50 7.49 -13.81
CA LEU A 246 -25.10 7.12 -14.00
C LEU A 246 -24.86 6.39 -15.33
N ILE A 247 -25.78 5.52 -15.74
CA ILE A 247 -25.67 4.79 -17.01
C ILE A 247 -25.85 5.77 -18.19
N SER A 248 -26.79 6.72 -18.10
CA SER A 248 -27.03 7.70 -19.15
C SER A 248 -25.86 8.71 -19.34
N GLU A 249 -25.11 9.00 -18.27
CA GLU A 249 -23.92 9.87 -18.34
C GLU A 249 -22.70 9.16 -18.95
N VAL A 250 -22.66 7.81 -18.93
CA VAL A 250 -21.56 7.02 -19.53
C VAL A 250 -21.79 6.74 -21.01
N GLU A 251 -23.04 6.79 -21.50
CA GLU A 251 -23.39 6.54 -22.91
C GLU A 251 -23.29 7.77 -23.81
N THR A 252 -22.96 8.96 -23.31
CA THR A 252 -22.65 10.12 -24.15
C THR A 252 -21.26 9.97 -24.76
N ASP A 253 -21.25 9.59 -26.01
CA ASP A 253 -20.12 9.34 -26.89
C ASP A 253 -19.15 10.56 -26.92
N PRO A 254 -17.84 10.36 -26.71
CA PRO A 254 -16.86 11.46 -26.75
C PRO A 254 -16.61 12.03 -28.15
N GLU A 255 -17.24 11.55 -29.21
CA GLU A 255 -17.03 12.07 -30.57
C GLU A 255 -17.78 13.38 -30.87
N GLU A 256 -18.79 13.77 -30.09
CA GLU A 256 -19.51 15.04 -30.36
C GLU A 256 -18.80 16.32 -29.89
N SER A 257 -17.75 16.21 -29.06
CA SER A 257 -17.07 17.43 -28.54
C SER A 257 -15.92 17.95 -29.41
N TYR A 258 -15.53 17.25 -30.47
CA TYR A 258 -14.40 17.68 -31.33
C TYR A 258 -14.81 18.58 -32.48
N ASP A 259 -16.08 18.62 -32.87
CA ASP A 259 -16.55 19.45 -34.02
C ASP A 259 -16.85 20.92 -33.67
N GLU A 260 -17.03 21.28 -32.40
CA GLU A 260 -17.21 22.67 -31.97
C GLU A 260 -15.92 23.46 -31.79
N LEU A 261 -14.80 22.79 -31.51
CA LEU A 261 -13.50 23.44 -31.27
C LEU A 261 -12.72 23.79 -32.54
N THR A 262 -13.18 23.34 -33.73
CA THR A 262 -12.51 23.62 -34.99
C THR A 262 -13.16 24.74 -35.80
N LYS A 263 -14.28 25.30 -35.35
CA LYS A 263 -14.97 26.41 -36.05
C LYS A 263 -14.40 27.80 -35.81
N ASP A 264 -13.66 27.99 -34.70
CA ASP A 264 -13.11 29.31 -34.34
C ASP A 264 -11.66 29.54 -34.79
N LEU A 265 -11.11 28.67 -35.66
CA LEU A 265 -9.75 28.81 -36.20
C LEU A 265 -9.69 29.13 -37.71
N GLN A 266 -10.81 29.51 -38.33
CA GLN A 266 -10.84 29.94 -39.72
C GLN A 266 -11.60 31.27 -39.88
N ASP A 267 -11.09 32.32 -39.25
CA ASP A 267 -11.28 33.72 -39.68
C ASP A 267 -10.06 34.58 -39.29
#